data_a7bcb64c0d668dba6e42ff64b480fd33
#
_entry.id   a7bcb64c0d668dba6e42ff64b480fd33
#
_cell.length_a   1.000
_cell.length_b   1.000
_cell.length_c   1.000
_cell.angle_alpha   90.00
_cell.angle_beta   90.00
_cell.angle_gamma   90.00
#
_symmetry.space_group_name_H-M   'P 1'
#
loop_
_entity.id
_entity.type
_entity.pdbx_description
1 polymer ?
#
loop_
_entity_poly.entity_id
_entity_poly.type
_entity_poly.pdbx_seq_one_letter_code
_entity_poly.pdbx_strand_id
1 'polypeptide(L)'
;MSAIQLSPLASITTGFLVLFVGKRLNREWNFLQRYSIPEPVSGGLLVALLLTVLHVVGGPELLFSLESRDFLLVYFFTTVGMSARFRDLSRGGPALFILLGVTIAFMTLQNLLGVAMAGLLGLHPATGLLVGTVSLIGGHGTTIAWAPTFAEQFQIENAMEIGIAAATFGLVLASASGGPIAQLLLRRFHIPYPVGDATTQQGS
;
A
#
# COMPACT_ATOMS: atom_id res chain seq x y z
N MET A 1 11.24 14.64 -27.04
CA MET A 1 11.94 13.54 -26.33
C MET A 1 11.42 12.23 -26.86
N SER A 2 12.28 11.26 -27.13
CA SER A 2 11.86 9.94 -27.62
C SER A 2 11.29 9.12 -26.44
N ALA A 3 10.03 8.71 -26.52
CA ALA A 3 9.44 7.79 -25.58
C ALA A 3 9.73 6.34 -26.00
N ILE A 4 10.23 5.52 -25.09
CA ILE A 4 10.47 4.11 -25.29
C ILE A 4 9.38 3.32 -24.59
N GLN A 5 8.50 2.65 -25.36
CA GLN A 5 7.51 1.75 -24.80
C GLN A 5 8.12 0.37 -24.52
N LEU A 6 8.03 -0.06 -23.26
CA LEU A 6 8.45 -1.39 -22.86
C LEU A 6 7.31 -2.39 -23.09
N SER A 7 7.66 -3.55 -23.65
CA SER A 7 6.70 -4.65 -23.81
C SER A 7 6.20 -5.15 -22.44
N PRO A 8 5.03 -5.82 -22.37
CA PRO A 8 4.52 -6.40 -21.11
C PRO A 8 5.55 -7.30 -20.41
N LEU A 9 6.26 -8.12 -21.17
CA LEU A 9 7.31 -9.00 -20.63
C LEU A 9 8.49 -8.21 -20.07
N ALA A 10 8.96 -7.16 -20.79
CA ALA A 10 10.03 -6.31 -20.29
C ALA A 10 9.62 -5.54 -19.04
N SER A 11 8.38 -5.06 -19.00
CA SER A 11 7.83 -4.34 -17.84
C SER A 11 7.78 -5.22 -16.58
N ILE A 12 7.29 -6.46 -16.69
CA ILE A 12 7.22 -7.38 -15.56
C ILE A 12 8.62 -7.83 -15.11
N THR A 13 9.53 -8.08 -16.07
CA THR A 13 10.92 -8.45 -15.76
C THR A 13 11.63 -7.32 -15.01
N THR A 14 11.44 -6.07 -15.47
CA THR A 14 11.96 -4.89 -14.77
C THR A 14 11.36 -4.79 -13.37
N GLY A 15 10.07 -5.05 -13.18
CA GLY A 15 9.42 -5.08 -11.87
C GLY A 15 10.08 -6.08 -10.91
N PHE A 16 10.41 -7.28 -11.37
CA PHE A 16 11.15 -8.25 -10.56
C PHE A 16 12.57 -7.77 -10.22
N LEU A 17 13.28 -7.18 -11.17
CA LEU A 17 14.61 -6.62 -10.91
C LEU A 17 14.53 -5.52 -9.85
N VAL A 18 13.56 -4.62 -9.96
CA VAL A 18 13.32 -3.55 -8.97
C VAL A 18 13.02 -4.14 -7.59
N LEU A 19 12.23 -5.21 -7.51
CA LEU A 19 11.95 -5.91 -6.26
C LEU A 19 13.23 -6.50 -5.64
N PHE A 20 14.09 -7.15 -6.44
CA PHE A 20 15.36 -7.68 -5.96
C PHE A 20 16.32 -6.58 -5.46
N VAL A 21 16.36 -5.45 -6.17
CA VAL A 21 17.12 -4.27 -5.73
C VAL A 21 16.57 -3.75 -4.41
N GLY A 22 15.26 -3.63 -4.26
CA GLY A 22 14.61 -3.22 -3.02
C GLY A 22 14.90 -4.17 -1.86
N LYS A 23 14.85 -5.49 -2.12
CA LYS A 23 15.19 -6.52 -1.13
C LYS A 23 16.64 -6.39 -0.65
N ARG A 24 17.57 -6.16 -1.58
CA ARG A 24 18.96 -5.95 -1.23
C ARG A 24 19.15 -4.65 -0.43
N LEU A 25 18.51 -3.57 -0.85
CA LEU A 25 18.56 -2.28 -0.18
C LEU A 25 18.05 -2.37 1.26
N ASN A 26 16.90 -3.02 1.45
CA ASN A 26 16.33 -3.25 2.78
C ASN A 26 17.25 -4.10 3.67
N ARG A 27 17.95 -5.07 3.09
CA ARG A 27 18.87 -5.91 3.84
C ARG A 27 20.12 -5.14 4.32
N GLU A 28 20.61 -4.19 3.54
CA GLU A 28 21.86 -3.46 3.85
C GLU A 28 21.60 -2.20 4.70
N TRP A 29 20.39 -1.62 4.60
CA TRP A 29 20.07 -0.37 5.29
C TRP A 29 19.16 -0.61 6.50
N ASN A 30 19.76 -0.61 7.70
CA ASN A 30 19.04 -0.76 8.98
C ASN A 30 17.89 0.23 9.17
N PHE A 31 17.97 1.42 8.55
CA PHE A 31 16.89 2.41 8.56
C PHE A 31 15.61 1.86 7.93
N LEU A 32 15.71 1.25 6.74
CA LEU A 32 14.55 0.69 6.04
C LEU A 32 13.91 -0.45 6.83
N GLN A 33 14.73 -1.31 7.46
CA GLN A 33 14.25 -2.37 8.34
C GLN A 33 13.58 -1.82 9.60
N ARG A 34 14.19 -0.81 10.22
CA ARG A 34 13.67 -0.22 11.46
C ARG A 34 12.28 0.40 11.28
N TYR A 35 12.01 0.99 10.12
CA TYR A 35 10.72 1.57 9.78
C TYR A 35 9.82 0.60 8.99
N SER A 36 10.22 -0.67 8.87
CA SER A 36 9.46 -1.70 8.18
C SER A 36 9.01 -1.28 6.77
N ILE A 37 9.88 -0.53 6.05
CA ILE A 37 9.57 -0.06 4.70
C ILE A 37 9.55 -1.28 3.77
N PRO A 38 8.46 -1.51 3.01
CA PRO A 38 8.36 -2.65 2.11
C PRO A 38 9.40 -2.63 0.99
N GLU A 39 9.94 -3.79 0.66
CA GLU A 39 10.93 -3.96 -0.40
C GLU A 39 10.50 -3.36 -1.76
N PRO A 40 9.23 -3.52 -2.20
CA PRO A 40 8.78 -2.89 -3.44
C PRO A 40 8.81 -1.36 -3.39
N VAL A 41 8.57 -0.78 -2.21
CA VAL A 41 8.57 0.69 -2.04
C VAL A 41 9.99 1.24 -2.12
N SER A 42 10.94 0.64 -1.41
CA SER A 42 12.35 1.08 -1.45
C SER A 42 12.97 0.91 -2.84
N GLY A 43 12.71 -0.22 -3.50
CA GLY A 43 13.15 -0.45 -4.89
C GLY A 43 12.50 0.51 -5.87
N GLY A 44 11.19 0.69 -5.77
CA GLY A 44 10.41 1.59 -6.61
C GLY A 44 10.86 3.06 -6.49
N LEU A 45 11.06 3.55 -5.26
CA LEU A 45 11.55 4.91 -5.03
C LEU A 45 12.94 5.14 -5.62
N LEU A 46 13.85 4.18 -5.48
CA LEU A 46 15.19 4.28 -6.06
C LEU A 46 15.11 4.37 -7.60
N VAL A 47 14.33 3.50 -8.23
CA VAL A 47 14.17 3.51 -9.69
C VAL A 47 13.44 4.78 -10.15
N ALA A 48 12.41 5.24 -9.44
CA ALA A 48 11.73 6.49 -9.73
C ALA A 48 12.68 7.69 -9.68
N LEU A 49 13.57 7.74 -8.68
CA LEU A 49 14.60 8.76 -8.58
C LEU A 49 15.58 8.70 -9.76
N LEU A 50 16.05 7.50 -10.13
CA LEU A 50 16.93 7.32 -11.28
C LEU A 50 16.27 7.76 -12.59
N LEU A 51 15.01 7.39 -12.80
CA LEU A 51 14.26 7.79 -14.00
C LEU A 51 13.99 9.30 -14.02
N THR A 52 13.73 9.91 -12.88
CA THR A 52 13.60 11.38 -12.77
C THR A 52 14.90 12.09 -13.14
N VAL A 53 16.04 11.62 -12.62
CA VAL A 53 17.36 12.15 -12.99
C VAL A 53 17.62 11.98 -14.48
N LEU A 54 17.32 10.79 -15.01
CA LEU A 54 17.49 10.51 -16.44
C LEU A 54 16.64 11.47 -17.29
N HIS A 55 15.41 11.72 -16.91
CA HIS A 55 14.51 12.65 -17.59
C HIS A 55 15.04 14.10 -17.56
N VAL A 56 15.51 14.56 -16.40
CA VAL A 56 16.07 15.91 -16.21
C VAL A 56 17.34 16.12 -17.06
N VAL A 57 18.16 15.10 -17.25
CA VAL A 57 19.36 15.15 -18.09
C VAL A 57 19.05 15.05 -19.60
N GLY A 58 17.74 14.91 -19.95
CA GLY A 58 17.31 14.84 -21.36
C GLY A 58 17.29 13.44 -21.94
N GLY A 59 17.30 12.41 -21.09
CA GLY A 59 17.15 11.01 -21.50
C GLY A 59 15.75 10.68 -22.02
N PRO A 60 15.55 9.48 -22.59
CA PRO A 60 14.26 9.04 -23.07
C PRO A 60 13.27 8.79 -21.93
N GLU A 61 11.99 9.03 -22.18
CA GLU A 61 10.91 8.66 -21.29
C GLU A 61 10.62 7.15 -21.44
N LEU A 62 10.58 6.43 -20.31
CA LEU A 62 10.27 4.99 -20.29
C LEU A 62 8.80 4.79 -19.91
N LEU A 63 8.02 4.23 -20.84
CA LEU A 63 6.62 3.90 -20.63
C LEU A 63 6.48 2.40 -20.38
N PHE A 64 6.03 2.04 -19.18
CA PHE A 64 5.82 0.65 -18.78
C PHE A 64 4.41 0.18 -19.17
N SER A 65 4.32 -1.04 -19.74
CA SER A 65 3.03 -1.70 -19.94
C SER A 65 2.51 -2.22 -18.60
N LEU A 66 1.27 -1.83 -18.24
CA LEU A 66 0.63 -2.20 -17.00
C LEU A 66 -0.33 -3.39 -17.12
N GLU A 67 -0.50 -3.97 -18.30
CA GLU A 67 -1.41 -5.10 -18.54
C GLU A 67 -1.14 -6.29 -17.62
N SER A 68 0.14 -6.65 -17.44
CA SER A 68 0.52 -7.76 -16.56
C SER A 68 0.19 -7.44 -15.09
N ARG A 69 0.33 -6.18 -14.66
CA ARG A 69 -0.06 -5.72 -13.33
C ARG A 69 -1.55 -5.92 -13.12
N ASP A 70 -2.37 -5.48 -14.06
CA ASP A 70 -3.83 -5.54 -13.93
C ASP A 70 -4.33 -6.99 -13.91
N PHE A 71 -3.76 -7.86 -14.74
CA PHE A 71 -4.03 -9.30 -14.70
C PHE A 71 -3.67 -9.91 -13.32
N LEU A 72 -2.48 -9.62 -12.81
CA LEU A 72 -2.04 -10.13 -11.51
C LEU A 72 -2.87 -9.58 -10.36
N LEU A 73 -3.37 -8.36 -10.46
CA LEU A 73 -4.27 -7.75 -9.48
C LEU A 73 -5.60 -8.52 -9.41
N VAL A 74 -6.22 -8.80 -10.56
CA VAL A 74 -7.46 -9.61 -10.62
C VAL A 74 -7.21 -11.01 -10.06
N TYR A 75 -6.11 -11.64 -10.44
CA TYR A 75 -5.72 -12.96 -9.94
C TYR A 75 -5.56 -12.96 -8.40
N PHE A 76 -4.87 -11.95 -7.86
CA PHE A 76 -4.68 -11.78 -6.41
C PHE A 76 -6.02 -11.68 -5.68
N PHE A 77 -6.90 -10.74 -6.08
CA PHE A 77 -8.19 -10.59 -5.43
C PHE A 77 -9.10 -11.80 -5.58
N THR A 78 -9.02 -12.51 -6.70
CA THR A 78 -9.75 -13.78 -6.91
C THR A 78 -9.28 -14.83 -5.92
N THR A 79 -7.97 -15.02 -5.74
CA THR A 79 -7.44 -16.01 -4.79
C THR A 79 -7.78 -15.66 -3.34
N VAL A 80 -7.74 -14.38 -2.98
CA VAL A 80 -8.15 -13.91 -1.64
C VAL A 80 -9.65 -14.19 -1.43
N GLY A 81 -10.49 -13.87 -2.42
CA GLY A 81 -11.95 -14.13 -2.35
C GLY A 81 -12.27 -15.62 -2.22
N MET A 82 -11.60 -16.46 -2.99
CA MET A 82 -11.79 -17.92 -2.94
C MET A 82 -11.29 -18.53 -1.62
N SER A 83 -10.34 -17.92 -0.96
CA SER A 83 -9.81 -18.37 0.33
C SER A 83 -10.74 -18.04 1.50
N ALA A 84 -11.66 -17.08 1.33
CA ALA A 84 -12.60 -16.67 2.37
C ALA A 84 -13.67 -17.76 2.60
N ARG A 85 -13.74 -18.30 3.82
CA ARG A 85 -14.72 -19.32 4.21
C ARG A 85 -15.70 -18.76 5.24
N PHE A 86 -16.99 -18.88 4.99
CA PHE A 86 -18.02 -18.47 5.96
C PHE A 86 -17.87 -19.16 7.33
N ARG A 87 -17.34 -20.40 7.34
CA ARG A 87 -17.07 -21.12 8.59
C ARG A 87 -16.01 -20.44 9.47
N ASP A 88 -15.05 -19.76 8.87
CA ASP A 88 -13.99 -19.05 9.62
C ASP A 88 -14.56 -17.77 10.25
N LEU A 89 -15.55 -17.12 9.58
CA LEU A 89 -16.32 -16.03 10.16
C LEU A 89 -17.09 -16.47 11.42
N SER A 90 -17.77 -17.62 11.35
CA SER A 90 -18.55 -18.13 12.49
C SER A 90 -17.67 -18.55 13.69
N ARG A 91 -16.42 -18.94 13.46
CA ARG A 91 -15.47 -19.28 14.51
C ARG A 91 -14.91 -18.06 15.24
N GLY A 92 -14.92 -16.89 14.62
CA GLY A 92 -14.42 -15.65 15.22
C GLY A 92 -15.25 -15.14 16.42
N GLY A 93 -16.47 -15.64 16.57
CA GLY A 93 -17.33 -15.35 17.72
C GLY A 93 -17.62 -13.86 17.93
N PRO A 94 -18.03 -13.46 19.15
CA PRO A 94 -18.36 -12.07 19.46
C PRO A 94 -17.24 -11.08 19.22
N ALA A 95 -15.99 -11.51 19.42
CA ALA A 95 -14.83 -10.65 19.23
C ALA A 95 -14.69 -10.18 17.78
N LEU A 96 -14.99 -11.06 16.81
CA LEU A 96 -14.97 -10.71 15.37
C LEU A 96 -16.02 -9.65 15.05
N PHE A 97 -17.24 -9.77 15.60
CA PHE A 97 -18.31 -8.79 15.37
C PHE A 97 -18.00 -7.44 16.00
N ILE A 98 -17.36 -7.42 17.18
CA ILE A 98 -16.91 -6.17 17.81
C ILE A 98 -15.83 -5.53 16.93
N LEU A 99 -14.82 -6.28 16.50
CA LEU A 99 -13.78 -5.77 15.61
C LEU A 99 -14.35 -5.24 14.30
N LEU A 100 -15.30 -5.96 13.70
CA LEU A 100 -15.98 -5.52 12.47
C LEU A 100 -16.71 -4.19 12.70
N GLY A 101 -17.48 -4.07 13.78
CA GLY A 101 -18.18 -2.84 14.14
C GLY A 101 -17.24 -1.66 14.36
N VAL A 102 -16.14 -1.87 15.08
CA VAL A 102 -15.11 -0.85 15.31
C VAL A 102 -14.44 -0.45 13.99
N THR A 103 -14.14 -1.41 13.12
CA THR A 103 -13.55 -1.15 11.81
C THR A 103 -14.48 -0.31 10.92
N ILE A 104 -15.77 -0.67 10.85
CA ILE A 104 -16.77 0.08 10.08
C ILE A 104 -16.90 1.51 10.61
N ALA A 105 -16.98 1.68 11.93
CA ALA A 105 -17.05 3.00 12.57
C ALA A 105 -15.79 3.83 12.24
N PHE A 106 -14.63 3.22 12.33
CA PHE A 106 -13.35 3.87 11.99
C PHE A 106 -13.31 4.28 10.51
N MET A 107 -13.68 3.37 9.58
CA MET A 107 -13.74 3.68 8.14
C MET A 107 -14.67 4.84 7.85
N THR A 108 -15.85 4.86 8.49
CA THR A 108 -16.82 5.95 8.32
C THR A 108 -16.24 7.27 8.80
N LEU A 109 -15.65 7.30 9.99
CA LEU A 109 -15.00 8.50 10.54
C LEU A 109 -13.84 8.97 9.64
N GLN A 110 -13.01 8.05 9.18
CA GLN A 110 -11.89 8.34 8.29
C GLN A 110 -12.36 8.96 6.96
N ASN A 111 -13.44 8.43 6.37
CA ASN A 111 -14.01 8.96 5.15
C ASN A 111 -14.61 10.36 5.37
N LEU A 112 -15.33 10.57 6.47
CA LEU A 112 -15.87 11.90 6.82
C LEU A 112 -14.74 12.93 6.98
N LEU A 113 -13.68 12.58 7.68
CA LEU A 113 -12.50 13.44 7.82
C LEU A 113 -11.83 13.70 6.47
N GLY A 114 -11.65 12.68 5.65
CA GLY A 114 -11.06 12.81 4.32
C GLY A 114 -11.86 13.75 3.42
N VAL A 115 -13.18 13.57 3.37
CA VAL A 115 -14.10 14.42 2.59
C VAL A 115 -14.08 15.88 3.11
N ALA A 116 -14.12 16.06 4.44
CA ALA A 116 -14.05 17.38 5.06
C ALA A 116 -12.73 18.08 4.73
N MET A 117 -11.60 17.38 4.84
CA MET A 117 -10.28 17.92 4.51
C MET A 117 -10.14 18.25 3.02
N ALA A 118 -10.64 17.40 2.12
CA ALA A 118 -10.67 17.68 0.69
C ALA A 118 -11.46 18.95 0.39
N GLY A 119 -12.64 19.13 1.03
CA GLY A 119 -13.45 20.33 0.90
C GLY A 119 -12.74 21.59 1.41
N LEU A 120 -12.04 21.50 2.55
CA LEU A 120 -11.27 22.63 3.11
C LEU A 120 -10.10 23.04 2.20
N LEU A 121 -9.51 22.08 1.48
CA LEU A 121 -8.43 22.33 0.53
C LEU A 121 -8.92 22.71 -0.87
N GLY A 122 -10.23 22.83 -1.10
CA GLY A 122 -10.80 23.12 -2.41
C GLY A 122 -10.67 21.97 -3.42
N LEU A 123 -10.44 20.75 -2.94
CA LEU A 123 -10.36 19.55 -3.77
C LEU A 123 -11.73 18.88 -3.91
N HIS A 124 -11.90 18.07 -4.94
CA HIS A 124 -13.12 17.28 -5.08
C HIS A 124 -13.31 16.35 -3.87
N PRO A 125 -14.50 16.25 -3.25
CA PRO A 125 -14.74 15.43 -2.05
C PRO A 125 -14.32 13.96 -2.21
N ALA A 126 -14.47 13.39 -3.41
CA ALA A 126 -14.06 12.02 -3.69
C ALA A 126 -12.54 11.80 -3.54
N THR A 127 -11.70 12.86 -3.70
CA THR A 127 -10.26 12.77 -3.39
C THR A 127 -10.05 12.37 -1.93
N GLY A 128 -10.88 12.85 -1.02
CA GLY A 128 -10.84 12.47 0.39
C GLY A 128 -11.13 10.99 0.65
N LEU A 129 -12.03 10.38 -0.14
CA LEU A 129 -12.29 8.93 -0.08
C LEU A 129 -11.11 8.13 -0.64
N LEU A 130 -10.54 8.58 -1.76
CA LEU A 130 -9.40 7.93 -2.40
C LEU A 130 -8.18 7.91 -1.48
N VAL A 131 -7.81 9.07 -0.93
CA VAL A 131 -6.69 9.21 0.01
C VAL A 131 -7.01 8.58 1.37
N GLY A 132 -8.29 8.53 1.75
CA GLY A 132 -8.78 7.93 2.99
C GLY A 132 -8.81 6.41 2.95
N THR A 133 -10.01 5.86 3.02
CA THR A 133 -10.23 4.41 3.20
C THR A 133 -9.69 3.57 2.05
N VAL A 134 -9.80 4.05 0.81
CA VAL A 134 -9.34 3.30 -0.37
C VAL A 134 -7.84 3.05 -0.30
N SER A 135 -7.05 4.06 0.05
CA SER A 135 -5.58 3.96 0.09
C SER A 135 -5.06 3.50 1.47
N LEU A 136 -5.58 4.03 2.57
CA LEU A 136 -5.02 3.76 3.91
C LEU A 136 -5.45 2.40 4.48
N ILE A 137 -6.67 1.95 4.21
CA ILE A 137 -7.15 0.62 4.66
C ILE A 137 -6.98 -0.40 3.54
N GLY A 138 -7.40 -0.06 2.31
CA GLY A 138 -7.30 -0.95 1.17
C GLY A 138 -5.88 -1.14 0.64
N GLY A 139 -5.01 -0.16 0.85
CA GLY A 139 -3.62 -0.19 0.41
C GLY A 139 -3.45 -0.04 -1.11
N HIS A 140 -2.24 -0.35 -1.59
CA HIS A 140 -1.87 -0.19 -3.01
C HIS A 140 -2.78 -0.96 -3.96
N GLY A 141 -3.14 -2.21 -3.62
CA GLY A 141 -3.99 -3.05 -4.48
C GLY A 141 -5.37 -2.45 -4.70
N THR A 142 -6.04 -2.04 -3.62
CA THR A 142 -7.35 -1.40 -3.70
C THR A 142 -7.27 -0.05 -4.40
N THR A 143 -6.23 0.72 -4.14
CA THR A 143 -5.97 1.99 -4.84
C THR A 143 -5.87 1.79 -6.34
N ILE A 144 -5.06 0.83 -6.80
CA ILE A 144 -4.87 0.53 -8.22
C ILE A 144 -6.20 0.10 -8.87
N ALA A 145 -7.00 -0.69 -8.15
CA ALA A 145 -8.30 -1.15 -8.65
C ALA A 145 -9.33 -0.02 -8.79
N TRP A 146 -9.33 0.94 -7.87
CA TRP A 146 -10.35 1.99 -7.82
C TRP A 146 -9.95 3.31 -8.47
N ALA A 147 -8.66 3.65 -8.55
CA ALA A 147 -8.19 4.91 -9.09
C ALA A 147 -8.70 5.24 -10.50
N PRO A 148 -8.81 4.28 -11.46
CA PRO A 148 -9.41 4.54 -12.75
C PRO A 148 -10.87 5.03 -12.63
N THR A 149 -11.67 4.42 -11.75
CA THR A 149 -13.05 4.85 -11.48
C THR A 149 -13.10 6.28 -10.95
N PHE A 150 -12.18 6.65 -10.04
CA PHE A 150 -12.10 8.01 -9.52
C PHE A 150 -11.69 9.01 -10.59
N ALA A 151 -10.77 8.66 -11.48
CA ALA A 151 -10.36 9.50 -12.60
C ALA A 151 -11.52 9.74 -13.58
N GLU A 152 -12.25 8.68 -13.94
CA GLU A 152 -13.31 8.75 -14.94
C GLU A 152 -14.60 9.39 -14.40
N GLN A 153 -15.06 8.96 -13.23
CA GLN A 153 -16.37 9.42 -12.70
C GLN A 153 -16.31 10.76 -12.00
N PHE A 154 -15.20 11.08 -11.34
CA PHE A 154 -15.06 12.30 -10.56
C PHE A 154 -14.06 13.28 -11.16
N GLN A 155 -13.52 13.00 -12.35
CA GLN A 155 -12.57 13.86 -13.07
C GLN A 155 -11.35 14.25 -12.21
N ILE A 156 -10.88 13.30 -11.37
CA ILE A 156 -9.70 13.50 -10.52
C ILE A 156 -8.47 13.17 -11.35
N GLU A 157 -7.81 14.21 -11.84
CA GLU A 157 -6.52 14.06 -12.50
C GLU A 157 -5.50 13.43 -11.53
N ASN A 158 -4.66 12.55 -12.05
CA ASN A 158 -3.62 11.85 -11.27
C ASN A 158 -4.17 11.04 -10.07
N ALA A 159 -5.40 10.50 -10.16
CA ALA A 159 -6.00 9.71 -9.09
C ALA A 159 -5.12 8.51 -8.68
N MET A 160 -4.46 7.87 -9.64
CA MET A 160 -3.57 6.74 -9.40
C MET A 160 -2.36 7.16 -8.54
N GLU A 161 -1.69 8.22 -8.94
CA GLU A 161 -0.50 8.74 -8.28
C GLU A 161 -0.80 9.23 -6.87
N ILE A 162 -1.87 10.00 -6.72
CA ILE A 162 -2.37 10.51 -5.42
C ILE A 162 -2.68 9.34 -4.49
N GLY A 163 -3.40 8.34 -4.97
CA GLY A 163 -3.79 7.20 -4.17
C GLY A 163 -2.60 6.31 -3.77
N ILE A 164 -1.67 6.04 -4.70
CA ILE A 164 -0.45 5.27 -4.40
C ILE A 164 0.45 6.01 -3.41
N ALA A 165 0.62 7.32 -3.57
CA ALA A 165 1.37 8.15 -2.62
C ALA A 165 0.75 8.09 -1.22
N ALA A 166 -0.57 8.22 -1.12
CA ALA A 166 -1.30 8.12 0.15
C ALA A 166 -1.14 6.71 0.80
N ALA A 167 -1.29 5.64 0.01
CA ALA A 167 -1.11 4.26 0.49
C ALA A 167 0.32 4.03 1.01
N THR A 168 1.34 4.51 0.29
CA THR A 168 2.74 4.40 0.68
C THR A 168 3.01 5.15 1.99
N PHE A 169 2.56 6.41 2.07
CA PHE A 169 2.73 7.25 3.25
C PHE A 169 2.02 6.63 4.47
N GLY A 170 0.77 6.16 4.28
CA GLY A 170 0.01 5.48 5.32
C GLY A 170 0.70 4.22 5.83
N LEU A 171 1.27 3.40 4.95
CA LEU A 171 2.00 2.19 5.30
C LEU A 171 3.27 2.50 6.13
N VAL A 172 4.03 3.53 5.73
CA VAL A 172 5.21 3.98 6.47
C VAL A 172 4.83 4.47 7.87
N LEU A 173 3.79 5.32 7.98
CA LEU A 173 3.31 5.81 9.27
C LEU A 173 2.76 4.69 10.15
N ALA A 174 1.98 3.76 9.59
CA ALA A 174 1.45 2.62 10.33
C ALA A 174 2.58 1.73 10.88
N SER A 175 3.60 1.45 10.06
CA SER A 175 4.76 0.67 10.47
C SER A 175 5.56 1.37 11.58
N ALA A 176 5.76 2.68 11.47
CA ALA A 176 6.50 3.45 12.46
C ALA A 176 5.74 3.59 13.79
N SER A 177 4.41 3.69 13.75
CA SER A 177 3.58 3.91 14.95
C SER A 177 3.07 2.61 15.59
N GLY A 178 2.86 1.56 14.81
CA GLY A 178 2.23 0.32 15.28
C GLY A 178 3.00 -0.37 16.40
N GLY A 179 4.31 -0.49 16.27
CA GLY A 179 5.18 -1.08 17.29
C GLY A 179 5.13 -0.35 18.64
N PRO A 180 5.39 0.96 18.70
CA PRO A 180 5.27 1.75 19.92
C PRO A 180 3.88 1.71 20.56
N ILE A 181 2.81 1.79 19.74
CA ILE A 181 1.44 1.72 20.24
C ILE A 181 1.14 0.34 20.86
N ALA A 182 1.53 -0.74 20.16
CA ALA A 182 1.35 -2.09 20.70
C ALA A 182 2.08 -2.28 22.03
N GLN A 183 3.32 -1.82 22.14
CA GLN A 183 4.09 -1.89 23.38
C GLN A 183 3.44 -1.08 24.51
N LEU A 184 2.93 0.12 24.21
CA LEU A 184 2.22 0.95 25.18
C LEU A 184 0.97 0.23 25.71
N LEU A 185 0.17 -0.36 24.81
CA LEU A 185 -1.04 -1.10 25.17
C LEU A 185 -0.72 -2.34 26.02
N LEU A 186 0.27 -3.14 25.61
CA LEU A 186 0.69 -4.32 26.37
C LEU A 186 1.11 -3.95 27.80
N ARG A 187 1.92 -2.89 27.95
CA ARG A 187 2.35 -2.40 29.27
C ARG A 187 1.19 -1.88 30.10
N ARG A 188 0.30 -1.09 29.50
CA ARG A 188 -0.82 -0.46 30.21
C ARG A 188 -1.86 -1.47 30.71
N PHE A 189 -2.12 -2.51 29.91
CA PHE A 189 -3.13 -3.53 30.24
C PHE A 189 -2.52 -4.81 30.83
N HIS A 190 -1.22 -4.82 31.14
CA HIS A 190 -0.51 -5.95 31.75
C HIS A 190 -0.74 -7.27 30.97
N ILE A 191 -0.86 -7.21 29.64
CA ILE A 191 -1.05 -8.37 28.81
C ILE A 191 0.29 -9.11 28.74
N PRO A 192 0.35 -10.41 29.16
CA PRO A 192 1.59 -11.15 29.08
C PRO A 192 2.05 -11.27 27.63
N TYR A 193 3.29 -10.92 27.37
CA TYR A 193 3.90 -11.11 26.06
C TYR A 193 3.96 -12.61 25.79
N PRO A 194 3.42 -13.14 24.70
CA PRO A 194 3.75 -14.47 24.26
C PRO A 194 5.25 -14.45 23.94
N VAL A 195 6.07 -15.03 24.80
CA VAL A 195 7.48 -15.30 24.49
C VAL A 195 7.46 -16.41 23.44
N GLY A 196 7.12 -16.03 22.21
CA GLY A 196 7.35 -16.86 21.05
C GLY A 196 8.83 -16.77 20.71
N ASP A 197 9.47 -17.91 20.64
CA ASP A 197 10.88 -18.09 20.33
C ASP A 197 11.34 -17.17 19.19
N ALA A 198 12.04 -16.11 19.55
CA ALA A 198 12.70 -15.19 18.63
C ALA A 198 13.89 -15.85 17.90
N THR A 199 14.05 -17.18 18.02
CA THR A 199 15.17 -17.94 17.48
C THR A 199 14.91 -18.69 16.19
N THR A 200 13.69 -18.62 15.60
CA THR A 200 13.37 -19.47 14.43
C THR A 200 13.27 -18.70 13.10
N GLN A 201 13.53 -17.40 13.05
CA GLN A 201 13.49 -16.64 11.79
C GLN A 201 14.85 -16.10 11.29
N GLN A 202 15.96 -16.63 11.80
CA GLN A 202 17.30 -16.28 11.28
C GLN A 202 17.99 -17.47 10.58
N GLY A 203 17.27 -18.29 9.85
CA GLY A 203 17.91 -19.41 9.17
C GLY A 203 17.03 -20.11 8.13
N SER A 204 16.78 -19.48 7.00
CA SER A 204 16.56 -20.15 5.71
C SER A 204 16.53 -19.12 4.58
#